data_185bbfedd70e73206e16d947f4ab4325
#
_entry.id   185bbfedd70e73206e16d947f4ab4325
#
_cell.length_a   1.000
_cell.length_b   1.000
_cell.length_c   1.000
_cell.angle_alpha   90.00
_cell.angle_beta   90.00
_cell.angle_gamma   90.00
#
_symmetry.space_group_name_H-M   'P 1'
#
loop_
_entity.id
_entity.type
_entity.pdbx_description
1 polymer ?
#
loop_
_entity_poly.entity_id
_entity_poly.type
_entity_poly.pdbx_seq_one_letter_code
_entity_poly.pdbx_strand_id
1 'polypeptide(L)' 'MKYTVHRLQVNSDNMQEKLQQFLNTLSGEVISVIPNVRPALLILGGTAKIDFLLIVEKLQ' A
#
# COMPACT_ATOMS: atom_id res chain seq x y z
N MET A 1 -17.53 8.70 -13.13
CA MET A 1 -16.18 8.48 -12.61
C MET A 1 -16.02 7.03 -12.24
N LYS A 2 -14.85 6.49 -12.51
CA LYS A 2 -14.57 5.11 -12.13
C LYS A 2 -13.31 5.06 -11.29
N TYR A 3 -13.30 4.13 -10.36
CA TYR A 3 -12.16 3.91 -9.48
C TYR A 3 -11.71 2.47 -9.60
N THR A 4 -10.43 2.27 -9.48
CA THR A 4 -9.84 0.94 -9.39
C THR A 4 -9.01 0.87 -8.11
N VAL A 5 -9.14 -0.23 -7.40
CA VAL A 5 -8.36 -0.46 -6.19
C VAL A 5 -7.35 -1.55 -6.48
N HIS A 6 -6.09 -1.21 -6.32
CA HIS A 6 -4.98 -2.14 -6.54
C HIS A 6 -4.46 -2.63 -5.20
N ARG A 7 -4.10 -3.90 -5.14
CA ARG A 7 -3.46 -4.46 -3.95
C ARG A 7 -1.99 -4.69 -4.26
N LEU A 8 -1.13 -4.01 -3.53
CA LEU A 8 0.31 -4.12 -3.69
C LEU A 8 0.92 -4.77 -2.46
N GLN A 9 1.49 -5.96 -2.62
CA GLN A 9 2.17 -6.61 -1.52
C GLN A 9 3.53 -5.99 -1.30
N VAL A 10 3.81 -5.67 -0.04
CA VAL A 10 5.05 -5.01 0.35
C VAL A 10 5.56 -5.58 1.66
N ASN A 11 6.81 -5.29 1.97
CA ASN A 11 7.33 -5.49 3.31
C ASN A 11 8.08 -4.23 3.73
N SER A 12 8.50 -4.17 4.99
CA SER A 12 9.10 -2.95 5.52
C SER A 12 10.39 -2.55 4.79
N ASP A 13 11.09 -3.52 4.20
CA ASP A 13 12.37 -3.23 3.55
C ASP A 13 12.22 -2.70 2.14
N ASN A 14 11.12 -3.05 1.46
CA ASN A 14 10.96 -2.70 0.05
C ASN A 14 9.73 -1.84 -0.24
N MET A 15 9.01 -1.42 0.80
CA MET A 15 7.73 -0.73 0.63
C MET A 15 7.86 0.53 -0.23
N GLN A 16 8.85 1.37 0.09
CA GLN A 16 9.01 2.63 -0.62
C GLN A 16 9.32 2.41 -2.09
N GLU A 17 10.25 1.50 -2.36
CA GLU A 17 10.67 1.23 -3.73
C GLU A 17 9.54 0.60 -4.56
N LYS A 18 8.86 -0.38 -3.98
CA LYS A 18 7.75 -1.02 -4.69
C LYS A 18 6.61 -0.05 -4.93
N LEU A 19 6.29 0.78 -3.96
CA LEU A 19 5.23 1.76 -4.13
C LEU A 19 5.59 2.77 -5.22
N GLN A 20 6.82 3.26 -5.22
CA GLN A 20 7.26 4.21 -6.24
C GLN A 20 7.17 3.60 -7.64
N GLN A 21 7.67 2.38 -7.80
CA GLN A 21 7.62 1.70 -9.09
C GLN A 21 6.19 1.47 -9.54
N PHE A 22 5.33 1.07 -8.60
CA PHE A 22 3.94 0.79 -8.94
C PHE A 22 3.22 2.06 -9.37
N LEU A 23 3.38 3.15 -8.63
CA LEU A 23 2.71 4.40 -8.95
C LEU A 23 3.12 4.92 -10.31
N ASN A 24 4.36 4.67 -10.72
CA ASN A 24 4.84 5.11 -12.02
C ASN A 24 4.23 4.32 -13.17
N THR A 25 3.59 3.19 -12.90
CA THR A 25 2.93 2.41 -13.96
C THR A 25 1.47 2.81 -14.17
N LEU A 26 0.91 3.59 -13.27
CA LEU A 26 -0.50 3.95 -13.33
C LEU A 26 -0.72 5.13 -14.29
N SER A 27 -1.83 5.06 -15.04
CA SER A 27 -2.17 6.12 -15.97
C SER A 27 -3.20 7.09 -15.39
N GLY A 28 -3.89 6.71 -14.33
CA GLY A 28 -4.88 7.55 -13.69
C GLY A 28 -4.31 8.35 -12.53
N GLU A 29 -5.20 8.97 -11.78
CA GLU A 29 -4.82 9.77 -10.62
C GLU A 29 -4.90 8.93 -9.36
N VAL A 30 -3.83 8.91 -8.58
CA VAL A 30 -3.82 8.23 -7.29
C VAL A 30 -4.51 9.11 -6.27
N ILE A 31 -5.62 8.61 -5.72
CA ILE A 31 -6.41 9.37 -4.76
C ILE A 31 -6.00 9.04 -3.33
N SER A 32 -5.71 7.77 -3.07
CA SER A 32 -5.44 7.34 -1.70
C SER A 32 -4.58 6.09 -1.72
N VAL A 33 -3.77 5.96 -0.67
CA VAL A 33 -3.00 4.76 -0.40
C VAL A 33 -3.35 4.33 1.02
N ILE A 34 -3.95 3.16 1.14
CA ILE A 34 -4.45 2.68 2.43
C ILE A 34 -3.61 1.47 2.86
N PRO A 35 -2.82 1.61 3.93
CA PRO A 35 -2.03 0.48 4.40
C PRO A 35 -2.87 -0.50 5.19
N ASN A 36 -2.55 -1.78 5.05
CA ASN A 36 -3.09 -2.81 5.92
C ASN A 36 -2.20 -2.89 7.15
N VAL A 37 -2.65 -2.29 8.25
CA VAL A 37 -1.89 -2.29 9.49
C VAL A 37 -2.34 -3.46 10.34
N ARG A 38 -1.40 -4.33 10.64
CA ARG A 38 -1.66 -5.52 11.42
C ARG A 38 -0.80 -5.48 12.68
N PRO A 39 -1.42 -5.59 13.88
CA PRO A 39 -0.60 -5.63 15.09
C PRO A 39 0.20 -6.92 15.14
N ALA A 40 1.44 -6.80 15.58
CA ALA A 40 2.30 -7.95 15.81
C ALA A 40 2.73 -7.91 17.27
N LEU A 41 2.47 -8.99 17.99
CA LEU A 41 2.83 -9.08 19.40
C LEU A 41 4.24 -9.60 19.53
N LEU A 42 5.07 -8.85 20.24
CA LEU A 42 6.40 -9.26 20.59
C LEU A 42 6.48 -9.48 22.10
N ILE A 43 7.48 -10.20 22.55
CA ILE A 43 7.62 -10.50 23.96
C ILE A 43 7.70 -9.24 24.80
N LEU A 44 8.33 -8.20 24.30
CA LEU A 44 8.55 -6.96 25.03
C LEU A 44 7.61 -5.84 24.62
N GLY A 45 6.55 -6.14 23.86
CA GLY A 45 5.61 -5.13 23.44
C GLY A 45 5.00 -5.46 22.12
N GLY A 46 4.14 -4.55 21.64
CA GLY A 46 3.49 -4.69 20.35
C GLY A 46 4.13 -3.83 19.30
N THR A 47 4.06 -4.26 18.08
CA THR A 47 4.46 -3.46 16.94
C THR A 47 3.44 -3.64 15.83
N ALA A 48 3.48 -2.78 14.84
CA ALA A 48 2.59 -2.86 13.70
C ALA A 48 3.37 -3.31 12.47
N LYS A 49 2.73 -4.15 11.66
CA LYS A 49 3.30 -4.58 10.38
C LYS A 49 2.36 -4.25 9.26
N ILE A 50 2.93 -3.92 8.12
CA ILE A 50 2.17 -3.66 6.91
C ILE A 50 2.51 -4.75 5.91
N ASP A 51 1.49 -5.52 5.50
CA ASP A 51 1.67 -6.61 4.54
C ASP A 51 1.38 -6.15 3.12
N PHE A 52 0.41 -5.25 2.96
CA PHE A 52 0.06 -4.76 1.64
C PHE A 52 -0.51 -3.36 1.74
N LEU A 53 -0.55 -2.70 0.59
CA LEU A 53 -1.16 -1.39 0.43
C LEU A 53 -2.32 -1.51 -0.56
N LEU A 54 -3.41 -0.82 -0.26
CA LEU A 54 -4.50 -0.66 -1.21
C LEU A 54 -4.35 0.73 -1.84
N ILE A 55 -4.27 0.76 -3.14
CA ILE A 55 -4.04 2.00 -3.88
C ILE A 55 -5.28 2.28 -4.71
N VAL A 56 -5.91 3.41 -4.43
CA VAL A 56 -7.13 3.82 -5.12
C VAL A 56 -6.76 4.75 -6.25
N GLU A 57 -7.06 4.31 -7.46
CA GLU A 57 -6.78 5.07 -8.67
C GLU A 57 -8.09 5.55 -9.27
N LYS A 58 -8.16 6.81 -9.63
CA LYS A 58 -9.32 7.38 -10.33
C LYS A 58 -9.06 7.31 -11.82
N LEU A 59 -9.93 6.60 -12.50
CA LEU A 59 -9.87 6.48 -13.95
C LEU A 59 -10.69 7.58 -14.60
N GLN A 60 -10.22 8.04 -15.74
CA GLN A 60 -10.94 9.07 -16.50
C GLN A 60 -12.00 8.46 -17.39
#